data_0091bb6d3e9cf4d91da2f26b555d5318
#
_entry.id   0091bb6d3e9cf4d91da2f26b555d5318
#
_cell.length_a   1.000
_cell.length_b   1.000
_cell.length_c   1.000
_cell.angle_alpha   90.00
_cell.angle_beta   90.00
_cell.angle_gamma   90.00
#
_symmetry.space_group_name_H-M   'P 1'
#
loop_
_entity.id
_entity.type
_entity.pdbx_description
1 polymer ?
#
loop_
_entity_poly.entity_id
_entity_poly.type
_entity_poly.pdbx_seq_one_letter_code
_entity_poly.pdbx_strand_id
1 'polypeptide(L)'
;MLIEIDAERCIGCGRCVADCVGSNLLVEDGTARVKGRCILCGHCVAVCPTNAVTISGFDEEPRPLDGAEALEPARLLAALGARRSMRRFADRPVADEALADI
;
A
#
# COMPACT_ATOMS: atom_id res chain seq x y z
N MET A 1 5.85 17.95 -3.44
CA MET A 1 6.72 16.76 -3.40
C MET A 1 5.82 15.54 -3.38
N LEU A 2 6.22 14.45 -4.02
CA LEU A 2 5.34 13.26 -4.14
C LEU A 2 5.28 12.44 -2.85
N ILE A 3 6.31 12.50 -2.01
CA ILE A 3 6.37 11.91 -0.67
C ILE A 3 6.61 13.03 0.34
N GLU A 4 5.87 13.00 1.43
CA GLU A 4 6.06 13.88 2.58
C GLU A 4 6.25 13.03 3.84
N ILE A 5 7.14 13.49 4.73
CA ILE A 5 7.43 12.83 5.99
C ILE A 5 7.22 13.85 7.10
N ASP A 6 6.24 13.57 7.94
CA ASP A 6 5.97 14.36 9.13
C ASP A 6 7.03 14.07 10.20
N ALA A 7 7.90 15.04 10.43
CA ALA A 7 9.00 14.92 11.38
C ALA A 7 8.54 14.80 12.84
N GLU A 8 7.36 15.31 13.19
CA GLU A 8 6.82 15.22 14.55
C GLU A 8 6.27 13.81 14.84
N ARG A 9 5.75 13.14 13.81
CA ARG A 9 5.24 11.75 13.90
C ARG A 9 6.34 10.71 13.66
N CYS A 10 7.41 11.06 12.96
CA CYS A 10 8.49 10.14 12.60
C CYS A 10 9.37 9.80 13.81
N ILE A 11 9.47 8.52 14.13
CA ILE A 11 10.31 8.00 15.22
C ILE A 11 11.66 7.45 14.75
N GLY A 12 12.04 7.65 13.50
CA GLY A 12 13.32 7.21 12.94
C GLY A 12 13.54 5.69 12.89
N CYS A 13 12.49 4.88 12.95
CA CYS A 13 12.58 3.41 13.07
C CYS A 13 13.19 2.70 11.85
N GLY A 14 13.32 3.38 10.72
CA GLY A 14 13.93 2.84 9.49
C GLY A 14 13.10 1.81 8.71
N ARG A 15 11.88 1.46 9.12
CA ARG A 15 11.04 0.47 8.41
C ARG A 15 10.76 0.90 6.97
N CYS A 16 10.42 2.15 6.75
CA CYS A 16 10.20 2.70 5.41
C CYS A 16 11.45 2.65 4.53
N VAL A 17 12.64 2.77 5.12
CA VAL A 17 13.92 2.65 4.41
C VAL A 17 14.16 1.20 4.00
N ALA A 18 13.97 0.26 4.93
CA ALA A 18 14.20 -1.17 4.70
C ALA A 18 13.24 -1.74 3.64
N ASP A 19 12.00 -1.25 3.60
CA ASP A 19 10.95 -1.73 2.69
C ASP A 19 10.90 -0.98 1.36
N CYS A 20 11.70 0.05 1.18
CA CYS A 20 11.71 0.85 -0.05
C CYS A 20 12.42 0.11 -1.19
N VAL A 21 11.64 -0.42 -2.14
CA VAL A 21 12.16 -1.14 -3.33
C VAL A 21 13.16 -0.31 -4.13
N GLY A 22 12.92 0.99 -4.24
CA GLY A 22 13.81 1.92 -4.97
C GLY A 22 14.97 2.46 -4.15
N SER A 23 15.11 2.08 -2.89
CA SER A 23 16.11 2.62 -1.95
C SER A 23 16.13 4.16 -1.90
N ASN A 24 14.98 4.78 -2.01
CA ASN A 24 14.80 6.23 -2.15
C ASN A 24 14.66 6.97 -0.81
N LEU A 25 14.75 6.26 0.30
CA LEU A 25 14.64 6.79 1.66
C LEU A 25 15.92 6.52 2.44
N LEU A 26 16.19 7.36 3.42
CA LEU A 26 17.24 7.17 4.42
C LEU A 26 16.75 7.71 5.76
N VAL A 27 17.42 7.35 6.86
CA VAL A 27 17.23 7.99 8.16
C VAL A 27 18.43 8.90 8.43
N GLU A 28 18.16 10.15 8.72
CA GLU A 28 19.17 11.17 9.07
C GLU A 28 18.64 11.99 10.25
N ASP A 29 19.46 12.20 11.26
CA ASP A 29 19.10 12.91 12.48
C ASP A 29 17.81 12.40 13.15
N GLY A 30 17.60 11.08 13.14
CA GLY A 30 16.43 10.43 13.74
C GLY A 30 15.14 10.56 12.96
N THR A 31 15.17 11.09 11.75
CA THR A 31 13.99 11.28 10.89
C THR A 31 14.24 10.69 9.52
N ALA A 32 13.22 10.04 8.94
CA ALA A 32 13.29 9.56 7.57
C ALA A 32 13.30 10.74 6.58
N ARG A 33 14.09 10.62 5.52
CA ARG A 33 14.19 11.62 4.45
C ARG A 33 14.16 10.97 3.08
N VAL A 34 13.64 11.69 2.12
CA VAL A 34 13.60 11.28 0.71
C VAL A 34 14.91 11.71 0.05
N LYS A 35 15.62 10.75 -0.57
CA LYS A 35 16.89 11.02 -1.30
C LYS A 35 16.80 10.79 -2.80
N GLY A 36 15.76 10.15 -3.29
CA GLY A 36 15.66 9.73 -4.68
C GLY A 36 14.25 9.85 -5.26
N ARG A 37 14.09 9.26 -6.45
CA ARG A 37 12.83 9.32 -7.21
C ARG A 37 11.86 8.24 -6.71
N CYS A 38 10.69 8.65 -6.30
CA CYS A 38 9.62 7.74 -5.86
C CYS A 38 8.84 7.14 -7.04
N ILE A 39 8.52 5.85 -6.94
CA ILE A 39 7.63 5.13 -7.89
C ILE A 39 6.18 5.05 -7.40
N LEU A 40 5.86 5.68 -6.28
CA LEU A 40 4.51 5.74 -5.69
C LEU A 40 3.90 4.38 -5.35
N CYS A 41 4.72 3.41 -4.91
CA CYS A 41 4.24 2.07 -4.59
C CYS A 41 3.49 1.94 -3.26
N GLY A 42 3.59 2.94 -2.35
CA GLY A 42 2.89 2.96 -1.07
C GLY A 42 3.47 2.11 0.07
N HIS A 43 4.53 1.31 -0.16
CA HIS A 43 5.11 0.44 0.87
C HIS A 43 5.51 1.19 2.14
N CYS A 44 6.19 2.34 2.00
CA CYS A 44 6.60 3.15 3.14
C CYS A 44 5.43 3.72 3.95
N VAL A 45 4.30 3.98 3.31
CA VAL A 45 3.05 4.38 3.99
C VAL A 45 2.49 3.21 4.79
N ALA A 46 2.39 2.03 4.17
CA ALA A 46 1.81 0.84 4.79
C ALA A 46 2.60 0.31 6.01
N VAL A 47 3.94 0.43 6.00
CA VAL A 47 4.79 -0.09 7.10
C VAL A 47 5.07 0.93 8.21
N CYS A 48 4.64 2.17 8.05
CA CYS A 48 4.92 3.22 9.02
C CYS A 48 4.06 3.06 10.29
N PRO A 49 4.66 2.78 11.47
CA PRO A 49 3.89 2.51 12.68
C PRO A 49 3.22 3.77 13.27
N THR A 50 3.63 4.96 12.83
CA THR A 50 3.12 6.24 13.33
C THR A 50 2.39 7.05 12.26
N ASN A 51 2.14 6.46 11.08
CA ASN A 51 1.53 7.14 9.93
C ASN A 51 2.23 8.48 9.59
N ALA A 52 3.56 8.51 9.70
CA ALA A 52 4.35 9.70 9.44
C ALA A 52 4.64 9.94 7.95
N VAL A 53 4.33 8.97 7.09
CA VAL A 53 4.61 9.04 5.65
C VAL A 53 3.31 9.22 4.89
N THR A 54 3.26 10.21 4.02
CA THR A 54 2.16 10.43 3.07
C THR A 54 2.69 10.47 1.64
N ILE A 55 1.87 10.08 0.68
CA ILE A 55 2.20 10.10 -0.75
C ILE A 55 1.04 10.76 -1.49
N SER A 56 1.36 11.65 -2.42
CA SER A 56 0.36 12.28 -3.29
C SER A 56 -0.49 11.22 -4.03
N GLY A 57 -1.80 11.31 -3.92
CA GLY A 57 -2.74 10.34 -4.50
C GLY A 57 -3.18 9.22 -3.54
N PHE A 58 -2.67 9.22 -2.29
CA PHE A 58 -3.15 8.37 -1.21
C PHE A 58 -3.84 9.27 -0.19
N ASP A 59 -5.13 9.49 -0.38
CA ASP A 59 -5.89 10.48 0.40
C ASP A 59 -6.43 9.92 1.71
N GLU A 60 -6.35 8.59 1.91
CA GLU A 60 -6.80 7.90 3.11
C GLU A 60 -5.62 7.46 3.98
N GLU A 61 -5.79 7.53 5.30
CA GLU A 61 -4.83 6.93 6.22
C GLU A 61 -4.82 5.40 6.10
N PRO A 62 -3.64 4.75 6.24
CA PRO A 62 -3.55 3.30 6.22
C PRO A 62 -4.44 2.67 7.29
N ARG A 63 -5.28 1.73 6.90
CA ARG A 63 -6.13 0.97 7.80
C ARG A 63 -5.37 -0.28 8.29
N PRO A 64 -5.26 -0.52 9.60
CA PRO A 64 -4.71 -1.77 10.09
C PRO A 64 -5.64 -2.93 9.69
N LEU A 65 -5.05 -4.02 9.19
CA LEU A 65 -5.77 -5.27 8.96
C LEU A 65 -5.89 -6.00 10.29
N ASP A 66 -7.11 -6.34 10.68
CA ASP A 66 -7.32 -7.26 11.77
C ASP A 66 -7.38 -8.71 11.26
N GLY A 67 -7.12 -9.67 12.14
CA GLY A 67 -7.08 -11.09 11.75
C GLY A 67 -8.43 -11.64 11.26
N ALA A 68 -9.55 -10.98 11.58
CA ALA A 68 -10.88 -11.39 11.12
C ALA A 68 -11.12 -11.10 9.63
N GLU A 69 -10.38 -10.15 9.06
CA GLU A 69 -10.46 -9.82 7.64
C GLU A 69 -9.56 -10.71 6.77
N ALA A 70 -8.69 -11.52 7.38
CA ALA A 70 -7.80 -12.42 6.65
C ALA A 70 -8.60 -13.58 6.04
N LEU A 71 -8.36 -13.84 4.76
CA LEU A 71 -8.91 -15.02 4.11
C LEU A 71 -8.24 -16.29 4.65
N GLU A 72 -9.05 -17.30 4.91
CA GLU A 72 -8.55 -18.63 5.22
C GLU A 72 -7.70 -19.14 4.03
N PRO A 73 -6.46 -19.64 4.24
CA PRO A 73 -5.52 -19.95 3.15
C PRO A 73 -6.07 -20.88 2.08
N ALA A 74 -6.84 -21.90 2.47
CA ALA A 74 -7.41 -22.83 1.52
C ALA A 74 -8.44 -22.17 0.58
N ARG A 75 -9.21 -21.21 1.09
CA ARG A 75 -10.16 -20.42 0.29
C ARG A 75 -9.44 -19.51 -0.71
N LEU A 76 -8.37 -18.86 -0.28
CA LEU A 76 -7.54 -18.04 -1.17
C LEU A 76 -6.91 -18.88 -2.28
N LEU A 77 -6.32 -20.02 -1.94
CA LEU A 77 -5.73 -20.93 -2.92
C LEU A 77 -6.77 -21.47 -3.91
N ALA A 78 -7.97 -21.83 -3.44
CA ALA A 78 -9.07 -22.27 -4.30
C ALA A 78 -9.51 -21.16 -5.27
N ALA A 79 -9.62 -19.92 -4.80
CA ALA A 79 -9.96 -18.76 -5.62
C ALA A 79 -8.91 -18.48 -6.69
N LEU A 80 -7.62 -18.51 -6.33
CA LEU A 80 -6.50 -18.34 -7.26
C LEU A 80 -6.46 -19.48 -8.29
N GLY A 81 -6.68 -20.73 -7.85
CA GLY A 81 -6.72 -21.91 -8.72
C GLY A 81 -7.90 -21.93 -9.69
N ALA A 82 -9.03 -21.36 -9.28
CA ALA A 82 -10.24 -21.24 -10.12
C ALA A 82 -10.15 -20.10 -11.16
N ARG A 83 -9.22 -19.16 -10.99
CA ARG A 83 -9.09 -18.01 -11.91
C ARG A 83 -8.79 -18.48 -13.33
N ARG A 84 -9.46 -17.88 -14.28
CA ARG A 84 -9.24 -18.09 -15.73
C ARG A 84 -9.17 -16.74 -16.43
N SER A 85 -8.37 -16.68 -17.49
CA SER A 85 -8.35 -15.52 -18.39
C SER A 85 -9.55 -15.59 -19.31
N MET A 86 -10.59 -14.85 -18.98
CA MET A 86 -11.82 -14.79 -19.78
C MET A 86 -11.66 -13.70 -20.85
N ARG A 87 -11.94 -14.04 -22.11
CA ARG A 87 -11.87 -13.11 -23.24
C ARG A 87 -13.21 -12.97 -23.98
N ARG A 88 -14.22 -13.67 -23.52
CA ARG A 88 -15.60 -13.52 -23.98
C ARG A 88 -16.43 -13.06 -22.81
N PHE A 89 -17.07 -11.93 -22.96
CA PHE A 89 -17.85 -11.28 -21.93
C PHE A 89 -19.33 -11.37 -22.29
N ALA A 90 -20.20 -11.40 -21.28
CA ALA A 90 -21.63 -11.28 -21.47
C ALA A 90 -21.97 -9.87 -21.99
N ASP A 91 -22.95 -9.78 -22.88
CA ASP A 91 -23.45 -8.48 -23.36
C ASP A 91 -24.43 -7.88 -22.34
N ARG A 92 -23.86 -7.45 -21.23
CA ARG A 92 -24.58 -6.76 -20.15
C ARG A 92 -23.61 -5.82 -19.41
N PRO A 93 -24.10 -4.68 -18.90
CA PRO A 93 -23.28 -3.79 -18.09
C PRO A 93 -22.85 -4.48 -16.78
N VAL A 94 -21.70 -4.06 -16.25
CA VAL A 94 -21.27 -4.38 -14.88
C VAL A 94 -22.03 -3.45 -13.93
N ALA A 95 -22.51 -3.99 -12.81
CA ALA A 95 -23.19 -3.18 -11.81
C ALA A 95 -22.21 -2.16 -11.18
N ASP A 96 -22.69 -0.96 -10.89
CA ASP A 96 -21.86 0.11 -10.35
C ASP A 96 -21.25 -0.27 -8.99
N GLU A 97 -21.96 -1.04 -8.16
CA GLU A 97 -21.45 -1.56 -6.89
C GLU A 97 -20.24 -2.46 -7.09
N ALA A 98 -20.26 -3.33 -8.12
CA ALA A 98 -19.13 -4.21 -8.42
C ALA A 98 -17.92 -3.45 -8.97
N LEU A 99 -18.14 -2.31 -9.62
CA LEU A 99 -17.04 -1.42 -10.07
C LEU A 99 -16.44 -0.63 -8.92
N ALA A 100 -17.21 -0.30 -7.90
CA ALA A 100 -16.74 0.42 -6.74
C ALA A 100 -15.82 -0.41 -5.82
N ASP A 101 -15.90 -1.75 -5.91
CA ASP A 101 -15.11 -2.69 -5.12
C ASP A 101 -13.71 -2.99 -5.72
N ILE A 102 -13.39 -2.41 -6.88
CA ILE A 102 -12.12 -2.60 -7.60
C ILE A 102 -11.20 -1.42 -7.40
#